data_77dd83b28c0cc3e93cda1661d0cbceb3
#
_entry.id   77dd83b28c0cc3e93cda1661d0cbceb3
#
_cell.length_a   1.000
_cell.length_b   1.000
_cell.length_c   1.000
_cell.angle_alpha   90.00
_cell.angle_beta   90.00
_cell.angle_gamma   90.00
#
_symmetry.space_group_name_H-M   'P 1'
#
loop_
_entity.id
_entity.type
_entity.pdbx_description
1 polymer ?
#
loop_
_entity_poly.entity_id
_entity_poly.type
_entity_poly.pdbx_seq_one_letter_code
_entity_poly.pdbx_strand_id
1 'polypeptide(L)'
;MEPHCAFKATIHLFKNIVYYHYNANERFGLDKILHMKMVQMKPKAHIRKCYLSWILLLLFISCQKDEPQPVQPVESPVNVIIDADLGSSTDDLFALMLLYRYADMGLANILAVVVDRPGEDYYAVADVMNTYYGYPNVPIGIVRGNYDEPKKYIDYAGMFAGKDERVKNPLPRTCTNSSLLPDGYRLYRQMLAMAKDKSVVILSVGFLLCLNDLINSGPDEYSELDGKELLRRKVSHIYIMGGKFTKNDKACYNFRTFCEQSYNFLTNIPSDIYVTFSPSETGDMVEYRPEVVLNDLADEPNNPIRLTYANFNCNTGQMMWDALVVINAIKGDGLFGFSPWGDVTYDEKCITTFLASPDGHCRYQMPRSDAGWSTEILDEIRRMNTMPD
;
A
#
# COMPACT_ATOMS: atom_id res chain seq x y z
N MET A 1 -46.90 36.88 24.36
CA MET A 1 -45.84 35.96 24.82
C MET A 1 -44.63 36.78 25.23
N GLU A 2 -44.27 36.72 26.47
CA GLU A 2 -43.23 37.59 27.03
C GLU A 2 -41.83 37.23 26.50
N PRO A 3 -40.97 38.22 26.31
CA PRO A 3 -39.62 38.03 25.73
C PRO A 3 -38.72 37.12 26.56
N HIS A 4 -39.07 36.86 27.80
CA HIS A 4 -38.28 36.01 28.73
C HIS A 4 -38.38 34.50 28.41
N CYS A 5 -39.47 34.07 27.79
CA CYS A 5 -39.70 32.64 27.50
C CYS A 5 -38.90 32.19 26.25
N ALA A 6 -38.81 33.05 25.22
CA ALA A 6 -38.04 32.77 24.01
C ALA A 6 -36.52 32.70 24.28
N PHE A 7 -36.01 33.52 25.21
CA PHE A 7 -34.58 33.53 25.56
C PHE A 7 -34.17 32.28 26.35
N LYS A 8 -35.01 31.76 27.22
CA LYS A 8 -34.73 30.48 27.94
C LYS A 8 -34.78 29.27 27.03
N ALA A 9 -35.67 29.26 26.05
CA ALA A 9 -35.77 28.17 25.07
C ALA A 9 -34.54 28.14 24.15
N THR A 10 -34.00 29.30 23.72
CA THR A 10 -32.82 29.39 22.92
C THR A 10 -31.55 28.94 23.65
N ILE A 11 -31.42 29.24 24.93
CA ILE A 11 -30.29 28.79 25.75
C ILE A 11 -30.36 27.27 25.98
N HIS A 12 -31.55 26.69 26.13
CA HIS A 12 -31.75 25.25 26.33
C HIS A 12 -31.42 24.49 25.02
N LEU A 13 -31.82 25.02 23.89
CA LEU A 13 -31.47 24.48 22.56
C LEU A 13 -29.95 24.49 22.29
N PHE A 14 -29.31 25.60 22.68
CA PHE A 14 -27.87 25.76 22.54
C PHE A 14 -27.06 24.77 23.42
N LYS A 15 -27.53 24.54 24.66
CA LYS A 15 -26.92 23.53 25.54
C LYS A 15 -27.05 22.11 24.97
N ASN A 16 -28.19 21.77 24.36
CA ASN A 16 -28.39 20.45 23.77
C ASN A 16 -27.61 20.22 22.46
N ILE A 17 -27.44 21.26 21.64
CA ILE A 17 -26.66 21.19 20.41
C ILE A 17 -25.17 21.05 20.75
N VAL A 18 -24.65 21.80 21.72
CA VAL A 18 -23.24 21.68 22.16
C VAL A 18 -23.01 20.32 22.84
N TYR A 19 -24.02 19.77 23.56
CA TYR A 19 -23.87 18.46 24.18
C TYR A 19 -23.86 17.30 23.17
N TYR A 20 -24.53 17.47 22.02
CA TYR A 20 -24.56 16.43 20.98
C TYR A 20 -23.28 16.38 20.12
N HIS A 21 -22.55 17.49 20.00
CA HIS A 21 -21.29 17.55 19.24
C HIS A 21 -20.04 17.35 20.09
N TYR A 22 -20.16 17.23 21.42
CA TYR A 22 -19.01 17.16 22.34
C TYR A 22 -18.94 15.88 23.16
N ASN A 23 -19.49 14.80 22.66
CA ASN A 23 -19.45 13.50 23.34
C ASN A 23 -18.24 12.64 22.90
N ALA A 24 -17.10 13.27 22.66
CA ALA A 24 -15.81 12.60 22.59
C ALA A 24 -14.75 13.60 23.09
N ASN A 25 -14.32 13.39 24.32
CA ASN A 25 -13.16 13.99 24.98
C ASN A 25 -13.32 15.36 25.67
N GLU A 26 -13.03 15.27 26.98
CA GLU A 26 -12.68 16.32 27.95
C GLU A 26 -13.80 17.17 28.57
N ARG A 27 -14.32 16.64 29.66
CA ARG A 27 -14.83 17.46 30.76
C ARG A 27 -13.66 18.15 31.45
N PHE A 28 -13.50 19.46 31.25
CA PHE A 28 -13.01 20.41 32.25
C PHE A 28 -12.68 21.76 31.58
N GLY A 29 -13.38 22.81 31.95
CA GLY A 29 -12.90 24.17 31.74
C GLY A 29 -13.88 25.22 31.18
N LEU A 30 -14.87 24.85 30.36
CA LEU A 30 -15.75 25.85 29.70
C LEU A 30 -16.84 26.43 30.58
N ASP A 31 -17.37 25.66 31.54
CA ASP A 31 -18.45 26.12 32.42
C ASP A 31 -18.05 27.28 33.36
N LYS A 32 -16.77 27.33 33.75
CA LYS A 32 -16.26 28.41 34.62
C LYS A 32 -16.08 29.73 33.86
N ILE A 33 -15.70 29.67 32.57
CA ILE A 33 -15.46 30.87 31.76
C ILE A 33 -16.78 31.53 31.31
N LEU A 34 -17.80 30.72 31.00
CA LEU A 34 -19.12 31.27 30.63
C LEU A 34 -19.84 31.90 31.82
N HIS A 35 -19.70 31.33 33.03
CA HIS A 35 -20.41 31.88 34.22
C HIS A 35 -19.79 33.19 34.73
N MET A 36 -18.50 33.40 34.60
CA MET A 36 -17.82 34.62 35.04
C MET A 36 -18.08 35.84 34.14
N LYS A 37 -18.39 35.68 32.86
CA LYS A 37 -18.61 36.81 31.93
C LYS A 37 -20.07 37.30 31.82
N MET A 38 -21.05 36.51 32.32
CA MET A 38 -22.46 36.90 32.22
C MET A 38 -22.97 37.77 33.38
N VAL A 39 -22.24 37.93 34.47
CA VAL A 39 -22.71 38.60 35.67
C VAL A 39 -22.45 40.14 35.63
N GLN A 40 -21.66 40.65 34.68
CA GLN A 40 -21.27 42.10 34.73
C GLN A 40 -21.72 42.97 33.56
N MET A 41 -22.61 42.57 32.66
CA MET A 41 -23.02 43.41 31.54
C MET A 41 -24.50 43.83 31.61
N LYS A 42 -24.75 45.08 32.00
CA LYS A 42 -26.04 45.77 31.73
C LYS A 42 -26.10 46.14 30.25
N PRO A 43 -27.13 45.76 29.48
CA PRO A 43 -27.13 45.94 28.02
C PRO A 43 -27.55 47.34 27.60
N LYS A 44 -26.68 48.04 26.87
CA LYS A 44 -27.04 49.22 26.07
C LYS A 44 -27.56 48.77 24.68
N ALA A 45 -28.62 49.42 24.20
CA ALA A 45 -29.44 49.01 23.04
C ALA A 45 -28.67 48.83 21.71
N HIS A 46 -27.51 49.47 21.52
CA HIS A 46 -26.71 49.37 20.31
C HIS A 46 -25.90 48.04 20.20
N ILE A 47 -25.60 47.42 21.31
CA ILE A 47 -24.85 46.14 21.34
C ILE A 47 -25.71 44.97 20.88
N ARG A 48 -27.04 45.04 21.07
CA ARG A 48 -27.96 43.98 20.63
C ARG A 48 -27.99 43.71 19.13
N LYS A 49 -27.82 44.77 18.30
CA LYS A 49 -27.83 44.63 16.83
C LYS A 49 -26.55 43.95 16.31
N CYS A 50 -25.40 44.22 16.90
CA CYS A 50 -24.14 43.57 16.50
C CYS A 50 -24.09 42.08 16.88
N TYR A 51 -24.59 41.72 18.06
CA TYR A 51 -24.63 40.27 18.47
C TYR A 51 -25.58 39.47 17.63
N LEU A 52 -26.77 39.97 17.24
CA LEU A 52 -27.67 39.28 16.33
C LEU A 52 -27.05 39.05 14.93
N SER A 53 -26.29 40.03 14.42
CA SER A 53 -25.59 39.89 13.13
C SER A 53 -24.49 38.83 13.19
N TRP A 54 -23.75 38.73 14.30
CA TRP A 54 -22.71 37.72 14.48
C TRP A 54 -23.28 36.32 14.68
N ILE A 55 -24.41 36.18 15.38
CA ILE A 55 -25.11 34.90 15.53
C ILE A 55 -25.74 34.43 14.22
N LEU A 56 -26.30 35.35 13.41
CA LEU A 56 -26.74 35.05 12.05
C LEU A 56 -25.60 34.67 11.13
N LEU A 57 -24.43 35.30 11.22
CA LEU A 57 -23.24 34.96 10.44
C LEU A 57 -22.70 33.57 10.80
N LEU A 58 -22.70 33.23 12.09
CA LEU A 58 -22.30 31.88 12.56
C LEU A 58 -23.30 30.79 12.16
N LEU A 59 -24.59 31.09 12.04
CA LEU A 59 -25.60 30.15 11.55
C LEU A 59 -25.49 29.92 10.03
N PHE A 60 -25.01 30.90 9.25
CA PHE A 60 -24.73 30.69 7.83
C PHE A 60 -23.46 29.88 7.57
N ILE A 61 -22.49 29.90 8.48
CA ILE A 61 -21.27 29.06 8.36
C ILE A 61 -21.57 27.59 8.74
N SER A 62 -22.61 27.32 9.53
CA SER A 62 -22.97 25.97 9.99
C SER A 62 -23.91 25.19 9.08
N CYS A 63 -24.33 25.74 7.93
CA CYS A 63 -25.23 25.09 6.98
C CYS A 63 -24.59 24.82 5.61
N GLN A 64 -23.26 24.69 5.51
CA GLN A 64 -22.70 23.91 4.41
C GLN A 64 -22.96 22.44 4.74
N LYS A 65 -23.98 21.86 4.09
CA LYS A 65 -24.03 20.42 3.91
C LYS A 65 -22.71 20.04 3.24
N ASP A 66 -21.98 19.13 3.86
CA ASP A 66 -20.90 18.40 3.16
C ASP A 66 -21.58 17.71 1.97
N GLU A 67 -21.63 18.38 0.82
CA GLU A 67 -21.83 17.66 -0.44
C GLU A 67 -20.69 16.67 -0.52
N PRO A 68 -20.96 15.39 -0.86
CA PRO A 68 -19.89 14.43 -1.08
C PRO A 68 -18.96 15.07 -2.11
N GLN A 69 -17.73 15.37 -1.69
CA GLN A 69 -16.70 15.90 -2.58
C GLN A 69 -16.65 14.95 -3.77
N PRO A 70 -16.79 15.41 -5.01
CA PRO A 70 -16.61 14.56 -6.15
C PRO A 70 -15.24 13.89 -5.98
N VAL A 71 -15.20 12.56 -6.14
CA VAL A 71 -13.95 11.81 -6.15
C VAL A 71 -13.08 12.52 -7.16
N GLN A 72 -12.07 13.27 -6.67
CA GLN A 72 -11.15 13.99 -7.56
C GLN A 72 -10.54 12.94 -8.47
N PRO A 73 -10.57 13.10 -9.80
CA PRO A 73 -9.82 12.24 -10.68
C PRO A 73 -8.38 12.24 -10.16
N VAL A 74 -7.75 11.10 -10.07
CA VAL A 74 -6.33 11.00 -9.74
C VAL A 74 -5.60 11.89 -10.74
N GLU A 75 -5.18 13.09 -10.30
CA GLU A 75 -4.66 14.15 -11.20
C GLU A 75 -3.34 13.76 -11.87
N SER A 76 -2.74 12.64 -11.44
CA SER A 76 -1.52 12.08 -12.06
C SER A 76 -1.36 10.60 -11.68
N PRO A 77 -0.79 9.76 -12.58
CA PRO A 77 -0.51 8.38 -12.25
C PRO A 77 0.45 8.26 -11.04
N VAL A 78 0.24 7.23 -10.22
CA VAL A 78 1.12 6.91 -9.10
C VAL A 78 2.46 6.40 -9.65
N ASN A 79 3.57 7.06 -9.30
CA ASN A 79 4.90 6.57 -9.66
C ASN A 79 5.32 5.41 -8.76
N VAL A 80 5.53 4.23 -9.33
CA VAL A 80 5.70 2.99 -8.58
C VAL A 80 7.04 2.35 -8.88
N ILE A 81 7.73 1.90 -7.84
CA ILE A 81 8.75 0.86 -7.90
C ILE A 81 8.18 -0.35 -7.19
N ILE A 82 8.09 -1.49 -7.87
CA ILE A 82 7.68 -2.76 -7.26
C ILE A 82 8.88 -3.65 -7.01
N ASP A 83 8.89 -4.28 -5.84
CA ASP A 83 9.94 -5.18 -5.35
C ASP A 83 9.29 -6.51 -4.98
N ALA A 84 9.70 -7.62 -5.62
CA ALA A 84 9.00 -8.89 -5.58
C ALA A 84 9.95 -10.09 -5.49
N ASP A 85 9.58 -11.16 -4.76
CA ASP A 85 10.38 -12.39 -4.65
C ASP A 85 9.91 -13.47 -5.64
N LEU A 86 9.81 -13.09 -6.90
CA LEU A 86 9.32 -13.83 -8.05
C LEU A 86 9.81 -15.28 -8.13
N GLY A 87 9.00 -16.16 -8.68
CA GLY A 87 9.41 -17.51 -9.11
C GLY A 87 9.02 -18.65 -8.18
N SER A 88 8.35 -18.37 -7.04
CA SER A 88 7.99 -19.39 -6.07
C SER A 88 6.52 -19.34 -5.62
N SER A 89 5.90 -18.19 -5.65
CA SER A 89 4.47 -17.99 -5.38
C SER A 89 3.85 -17.38 -6.64
N THR A 90 2.56 -17.58 -6.88
CA THR A 90 1.93 -17.07 -8.11
C THR A 90 1.26 -15.71 -7.89
N ASP A 91 1.06 -15.27 -6.67
CA ASP A 91 0.48 -13.96 -6.35
C ASP A 91 1.36 -12.79 -6.78
N ASP A 92 2.69 -12.97 -6.80
CA ASP A 92 3.64 -12.04 -7.46
C ASP A 92 3.26 -11.76 -8.93
N LEU A 93 2.86 -12.82 -9.68
CA LEU A 93 2.45 -12.66 -11.07
C LEU A 93 1.18 -11.82 -11.19
N PHE A 94 0.23 -12.00 -10.26
CA PHE A 94 -0.99 -11.19 -10.22
C PHE A 94 -0.71 -9.76 -9.77
N ALA A 95 0.23 -9.54 -8.85
CA ALA A 95 0.67 -8.21 -8.46
C ALA A 95 1.25 -7.44 -9.66
N LEU A 96 2.14 -8.07 -10.44
CA LEU A 96 2.69 -7.48 -11.66
C LEU A 96 1.60 -7.24 -12.71
N MET A 97 0.74 -8.22 -12.98
CA MET A 97 -0.39 -8.10 -13.91
C MET A 97 -1.27 -6.91 -13.55
N LEU A 98 -1.70 -6.80 -12.29
CA LEU A 98 -2.51 -5.68 -11.82
C LEU A 98 -1.81 -4.34 -12.06
N LEU A 99 -0.51 -4.26 -11.78
CA LEU A 99 0.25 -3.03 -11.95
C LEU A 99 0.32 -2.60 -13.42
N TYR A 100 0.53 -3.55 -14.36
CA TYR A 100 0.50 -3.25 -15.80
C TYR A 100 -0.89 -2.80 -16.24
N ARG A 101 -1.95 -3.50 -15.85
CA ARG A 101 -3.32 -3.11 -16.21
C ARG A 101 -3.71 -1.74 -15.63
N TYR A 102 -3.28 -1.41 -14.43
CA TYR A 102 -3.46 -0.06 -13.90
C TYR A 102 -2.63 0.99 -14.65
N ALA A 103 -1.47 0.61 -15.16
CA ALA A 103 -0.68 1.50 -16.01
C ALA A 103 -1.36 1.74 -17.37
N ASP A 104 -1.95 0.71 -18.00
CA ASP A 104 -2.78 0.84 -19.22
C ASP A 104 -3.96 1.80 -19.02
N MET A 105 -4.53 1.80 -17.81
CA MET A 105 -5.61 2.72 -17.44
C MET A 105 -5.12 4.13 -17.08
N GLY A 106 -3.81 4.40 -17.14
CA GLY A 106 -3.21 5.68 -16.75
C GLY A 106 -3.21 5.96 -15.25
N LEU A 107 -3.41 4.95 -14.41
CA LEU A 107 -3.46 5.08 -12.94
C LEU A 107 -2.08 4.88 -12.30
N ALA A 108 -1.17 4.20 -12.97
CA ALA A 108 0.19 3.95 -12.49
C ALA A 108 1.24 4.31 -13.54
N ASN A 109 2.42 4.72 -13.08
CA ASN A 109 3.63 4.88 -13.88
C ASN A 109 4.71 3.98 -13.26
N ILE A 110 5.10 2.92 -13.96
CA ILE A 110 6.02 1.90 -13.47
C ILE A 110 7.45 2.38 -13.72
N LEU A 111 8.15 2.74 -12.65
CA LEU A 111 9.53 3.21 -12.72
C LEU A 111 10.54 2.08 -12.83
N ALA A 112 10.30 0.98 -12.11
CA ALA A 112 11.16 -0.20 -12.11
C ALA A 112 10.45 -1.42 -11.51
N VAL A 113 10.94 -2.61 -11.87
CA VAL A 113 10.68 -3.88 -11.20
C VAL A 113 11.98 -4.35 -10.56
N VAL A 114 11.97 -4.62 -9.26
CA VAL A 114 13.12 -5.15 -8.52
C VAL A 114 12.84 -6.59 -8.13
N VAL A 115 13.75 -7.48 -8.50
CA VAL A 115 13.65 -8.91 -8.18
C VAL A 115 14.47 -9.18 -6.93
N ASP A 116 13.75 -9.43 -5.83
CA ASP A 116 14.32 -9.49 -4.48
C ASP A 116 14.49 -10.93 -3.96
N ARG A 117 14.51 -11.90 -4.88
CA ARG A 117 14.83 -13.31 -4.60
C ARG A 117 16.21 -13.63 -5.13
N PRO A 118 17.15 -14.15 -4.27
CA PRO A 118 18.46 -14.62 -4.73
C PRO A 118 18.34 -15.81 -5.68
N GLY A 119 19.08 -15.77 -6.79
CA GLY A 119 19.14 -16.84 -7.79
C GLY A 119 19.26 -16.31 -9.23
N GLU A 120 19.51 -17.23 -10.18
CA GLU A 120 19.87 -16.84 -11.53
C GLU A 120 18.68 -16.60 -12.47
N ASP A 121 17.55 -17.25 -12.25
CA ASP A 121 16.46 -17.31 -13.23
C ASP A 121 15.27 -16.37 -12.92
N TYR A 122 15.23 -15.80 -11.74
CA TYR A 122 14.07 -15.02 -11.28
C TYR A 122 13.86 -13.72 -12.05
N TYR A 123 14.93 -13.09 -12.54
CA TYR A 123 14.83 -11.91 -13.42
C TYR A 123 14.03 -12.20 -14.69
N ALA A 124 14.11 -13.45 -15.20
CA ALA A 124 13.38 -13.83 -16.40
C ALA A 124 11.87 -13.78 -16.21
N VAL A 125 11.39 -13.99 -14.97
CA VAL A 125 9.98 -13.82 -14.64
C VAL A 125 9.57 -12.37 -14.83
N ALA A 126 10.31 -11.42 -14.26
CA ALA A 126 10.04 -9.99 -14.44
C ALA A 126 10.09 -9.58 -15.92
N ASP A 127 11.11 -10.02 -16.66
CA ASP A 127 11.30 -9.63 -18.06
C ASP A 127 10.21 -10.20 -18.97
N VAL A 128 9.82 -11.46 -18.79
CA VAL A 128 8.69 -12.05 -19.53
C VAL A 128 7.39 -11.32 -19.18
N MET A 129 7.11 -11.05 -17.91
CA MET A 129 5.91 -10.31 -17.51
C MET A 129 5.90 -8.90 -18.10
N ASN A 130 7.02 -8.16 -18.01
CA ASN A 130 7.17 -6.85 -18.66
C ASN A 130 6.87 -6.95 -20.17
N THR A 131 7.46 -7.93 -20.85
CA THR A 131 7.33 -8.09 -22.30
C THR A 131 5.92 -8.47 -22.71
N TYR A 132 5.31 -9.41 -21.99
CA TYR A 132 3.97 -9.91 -22.29
C TYR A 132 2.92 -8.82 -22.15
N TYR A 133 3.00 -8.01 -21.10
CA TYR A 133 2.05 -6.92 -20.85
C TYR A 133 2.40 -5.59 -21.57
N GLY A 134 3.37 -5.60 -22.53
CA GLY A 134 3.67 -4.43 -23.35
C GLY A 134 4.62 -3.40 -22.72
N TYR A 135 5.33 -3.75 -21.65
CA TYR A 135 6.26 -2.89 -20.91
C TYR A 135 7.74 -3.35 -21.01
N PRO A 136 8.27 -3.77 -22.17
CA PRO A 136 9.61 -4.36 -22.29
C PRO A 136 10.75 -3.42 -21.90
N ASN A 137 10.47 -2.12 -21.79
CA ASN A 137 11.46 -1.10 -21.46
C ASN A 137 11.46 -0.71 -19.96
N VAL A 138 10.57 -1.28 -19.13
CA VAL A 138 10.63 -1.07 -17.68
C VAL A 138 11.91 -1.71 -17.15
N PRO A 139 12.79 -0.94 -16.49
CA PRO A 139 14.07 -1.45 -16.03
C PRO A 139 13.88 -2.48 -14.92
N ILE A 140 14.76 -3.49 -14.93
CA ILE A 140 14.78 -4.57 -13.96
C ILE A 140 16.09 -4.50 -13.18
N GLY A 141 15.98 -4.50 -11.84
CA GLY A 141 17.11 -4.68 -10.92
C GLY A 141 17.01 -6.03 -10.22
N ILE A 142 18.14 -6.60 -9.81
CA ILE A 142 18.15 -7.89 -9.14
C ILE A 142 18.94 -7.82 -7.84
N VAL A 143 18.52 -8.60 -6.84
CA VAL A 143 19.31 -8.77 -5.62
C VAL A 143 20.62 -9.47 -5.97
N ARG A 144 21.70 -8.99 -5.38
CA ARG A 144 23.02 -9.63 -5.45
C ARG A 144 23.58 -9.76 -4.05
N GLY A 145 24.43 -10.74 -3.88
CA GLY A 145 25.03 -11.02 -2.58
C GLY A 145 25.18 -12.52 -2.38
N ASN A 146 25.75 -12.89 -1.25
CA ASN A 146 25.91 -14.29 -0.88
C ASN A 146 24.76 -14.70 0.05
N TYR A 147 23.58 -14.84 -0.52
CA TYR A 147 22.37 -15.27 0.16
C TYR A 147 22.04 -16.70 -0.23
N ASP A 148 21.63 -17.51 0.74
CA ASP A 148 21.07 -18.83 0.46
C ASP A 148 19.74 -18.70 -0.27
N GLU A 149 19.52 -19.53 -1.28
CA GLU A 149 18.25 -19.54 -1.99
C GLU A 149 17.13 -20.04 -1.05
N PRO A 150 16.07 -19.26 -0.84
CA PRO A 150 15.00 -19.67 0.06
C PRO A 150 14.18 -20.81 -0.53
N LYS A 151 13.53 -21.57 0.35
CA LYS A 151 12.62 -22.66 -0.05
C LYS A 151 11.56 -22.14 -1.03
N LYS A 152 11.37 -22.87 -2.13
CA LYS A 152 10.32 -22.63 -3.11
C LYS A 152 9.04 -23.37 -2.72
N TYR A 153 7.90 -22.72 -2.91
CA TYR A 153 6.60 -23.39 -2.85
C TYR A 153 6.27 -24.07 -4.17
N ILE A 154 6.51 -23.34 -5.28
CA ILE A 154 6.40 -23.79 -6.66
C ILE A 154 7.69 -23.33 -7.35
N ASP A 155 8.25 -24.14 -8.24
CA ASP A 155 9.46 -23.78 -8.99
C ASP A 155 9.11 -23.60 -10.47
N TYR A 156 8.73 -22.38 -10.84
CA TYR A 156 8.36 -22.05 -12.22
C TYR A 156 9.36 -21.12 -12.93
N ALA A 157 10.35 -20.58 -12.24
CA ALA A 157 11.30 -19.62 -12.83
C ALA A 157 12.04 -20.20 -14.04
N GLY A 158 12.39 -21.47 -14.02
CA GLY A 158 13.01 -22.18 -15.15
C GLY A 158 12.18 -22.14 -16.44
N MET A 159 10.84 -22.14 -16.34
CA MET A 159 9.96 -21.97 -17.50
C MET A 159 10.14 -20.60 -18.14
N PHE A 160 10.16 -19.55 -17.35
CA PHE A 160 10.37 -18.19 -17.83
C PHE A 160 11.79 -17.99 -18.37
N ALA A 161 12.76 -18.67 -17.80
CA ALA A 161 14.13 -18.68 -18.28
C ALA A 161 14.36 -19.49 -19.57
N GLY A 162 13.32 -20.20 -20.06
CA GLY A 162 13.41 -21.08 -21.23
C GLY A 162 14.22 -22.35 -20.97
N LYS A 163 14.31 -22.80 -19.72
CA LYS A 163 15.03 -24.00 -19.28
C LYS A 163 14.10 -25.19 -19.02
N ASP A 164 12.78 -25.01 -19.16
CA ASP A 164 11.77 -26.05 -18.86
C ASP A 164 11.21 -26.64 -20.14
N GLU A 165 11.45 -27.93 -20.36
CA GLU A 165 11.01 -28.68 -21.54
C GLU A 165 9.48 -28.85 -21.67
N ARG A 166 8.73 -28.59 -20.61
CA ARG A 166 7.24 -28.62 -20.64
C ARG A 166 6.68 -27.51 -21.52
N VAL A 167 7.40 -26.39 -21.66
CA VAL A 167 7.00 -25.26 -22.51
C VAL A 167 7.84 -25.28 -23.79
N LYS A 168 7.24 -25.73 -24.88
CA LYS A 168 7.94 -25.91 -26.16
C LYS A 168 8.41 -24.61 -26.80
N ASN A 169 7.68 -23.53 -26.59
CA ASN A 169 8.02 -22.20 -27.13
C ASN A 169 8.47 -21.32 -25.97
N PRO A 170 9.72 -20.85 -25.98
CA PRO A 170 10.19 -19.91 -24.98
C PRO A 170 9.29 -18.66 -24.95
N LEU A 171 9.00 -18.20 -23.74
CA LEU A 171 8.27 -16.95 -23.56
C LEU A 171 9.14 -15.76 -24.04
N PRO A 172 8.53 -14.76 -24.71
CA PRO A 172 9.28 -13.58 -25.15
C PRO A 172 9.90 -12.83 -23.97
N ARG A 173 11.15 -12.43 -24.14
CA ARG A 173 11.89 -11.62 -23.17
C ARG A 173 12.98 -10.82 -23.83
N THR A 174 13.42 -9.73 -23.21
CA THR A 174 14.41 -8.80 -23.74
C THR A 174 15.83 -9.08 -23.25
N CYS A 175 15.96 -9.65 -22.05
CA CYS A 175 17.23 -9.95 -21.41
C CYS A 175 17.40 -11.46 -21.20
N THR A 176 18.53 -12.00 -21.64
CA THR A 176 18.90 -13.42 -21.49
C THR A 176 20.10 -13.64 -20.56
N ASN A 177 20.68 -12.56 -20.04
CA ASN A 177 21.87 -12.59 -19.19
C ASN A 177 21.69 -11.66 -17.99
N SER A 178 21.53 -12.23 -16.80
CA SER A 178 21.38 -11.50 -15.55
C SER A 178 22.56 -10.57 -15.21
N SER A 179 23.77 -10.89 -15.72
CA SER A 179 24.95 -10.06 -15.46
C SER A 179 24.87 -8.65 -16.08
N LEU A 180 23.96 -8.44 -17.04
CA LEU A 180 23.73 -7.14 -17.67
C LEU A 180 22.76 -6.26 -16.86
N LEU A 181 22.05 -6.83 -15.88
CA LEU A 181 21.11 -6.10 -15.05
C LEU A 181 21.83 -5.42 -13.87
N PRO A 182 21.37 -4.24 -13.45
CA PRO A 182 21.93 -3.57 -12.28
C PRO A 182 21.57 -4.31 -10.99
N ASP A 183 22.34 -4.06 -9.94
CA ASP A 183 21.95 -4.43 -8.58
C ASP A 183 20.65 -3.70 -8.22
N GLY A 184 19.74 -4.38 -7.54
CA GLY A 184 18.41 -3.85 -7.22
C GLY A 184 18.48 -2.53 -6.45
N TYR A 185 19.35 -2.43 -5.43
CA TYR A 185 19.50 -1.19 -4.67
C TYR A 185 20.05 -0.02 -5.51
N ARG A 186 20.92 -0.30 -6.51
CA ARG A 186 21.44 0.72 -7.42
C ARG A 186 20.34 1.22 -8.37
N LEU A 187 19.50 0.31 -8.85
CA LEU A 187 18.32 0.71 -9.63
C LEU A 187 17.36 1.58 -8.82
N TYR A 188 17.10 1.23 -7.56
CA TYR A 188 16.34 2.09 -6.65
C TYR A 188 16.97 3.48 -6.58
N ARG A 189 18.27 3.58 -6.32
CA ARG A 189 18.98 4.86 -6.23
C ARG A 189 18.83 5.69 -7.49
N GLN A 190 19.01 5.07 -8.66
CA GLN A 190 18.86 5.73 -9.96
C GLN A 190 17.45 6.29 -10.15
N MET A 191 16.40 5.49 -9.93
CA MET A 191 15.02 5.90 -10.12
C MET A 191 14.61 6.97 -9.11
N LEU A 192 14.99 6.83 -7.87
CA LEU A 192 14.72 7.81 -6.83
C LEU A 192 15.43 9.15 -7.10
N ALA A 193 16.69 9.13 -7.53
CA ALA A 193 17.43 10.36 -7.86
C ALA A 193 16.74 11.18 -8.95
N MET A 194 16.17 10.52 -9.96
CA MET A 194 15.47 11.14 -11.08
C MET A 194 14.06 11.65 -10.71
N ALA A 195 13.47 11.12 -9.65
CA ALA A 195 12.11 11.44 -9.26
C ALA A 195 12.01 12.81 -8.54
N LYS A 196 10.81 13.39 -8.54
CA LYS A 196 10.49 14.55 -7.69
C LYS A 196 10.45 14.14 -6.23
N ASP A 197 10.65 15.10 -5.34
CA ASP A 197 10.57 14.85 -3.89
C ASP A 197 9.15 14.37 -3.52
N LYS A 198 9.08 13.37 -2.62
CA LYS A 198 7.83 12.76 -2.12
C LYS A 198 6.85 12.29 -3.22
N SER A 199 7.36 11.87 -4.37
CA SER A 199 6.54 11.47 -5.52
C SER A 199 6.56 9.97 -5.85
N VAL A 200 7.36 9.18 -5.16
CA VAL A 200 7.50 7.74 -5.41
C VAL A 200 6.79 6.94 -4.33
N VAL A 201 6.08 5.92 -4.75
CA VAL A 201 5.50 4.86 -3.92
C VAL A 201 6.29 3.58 -4.16
N ILE A 202 6.68 2.91 -3.09
CA ILE A 202 7.32 1.60 -3.15
C ILE A 202 6.29 0.53 -2.79
N LEU A 203 6.18 -0.50 -3.62
CA LEU A 203 5.42 -1.71 -3.36
C LEU A 203 6.40 -2.85 -3.10
N SER A 204 6.60 -3.20 -1.84
CA SER A 204 7.48 -4.30 -1.45
C SER A 204 6.64 -5.53 -1.14
N VAL A 205 6.61 -6.46 -2.07
CA VAL A 205 5.82 -7.70 -1.94
C VAL A 205 6.69 -8.93 -1.72
N GLY A 206 8.01 -8.81 -1.87
CA GLY A 206 8.97 -9.88 -1.64
C GLY A 206 9.74 -9.76 -0.32
N PHE A 207 11.00 -10.17 -0.35
CA PHE A 207 11.96 -9.98 0.75
C PHE A 207 12.40 -8.52 0.83
N LEU A 208 13.06 -8.12 1.88
CA LEU A 208 13.50 -6.74 2.05
C LEU A 208 15.01 -6.56 1.78
N LEU A 209 15.61 -7.42 0.95
CA LEU A 209 17.06 -7.44 0.71
C LEU A 209 17.52 -6.19 -0.04
N CYS A 210 16.90 -5.88 -1.18
CA CYS A 210 17.27 -4.72 -1.98
C CYS A 210 16.96 -3.40 -1.26
N LEU A 211 15.90 -3.35 -0.47
CA LEU A 211 15.58 -2.19 0.38
C LEU A 211 16.54 -2.05 1.55
N ASN A 212 17.00 -3.17 2.14
CA ASN A 212 18.05 -3.17 3.14
C ASN A 212 19.37 -2.64 2.57
N ASP A 213 19.74 -3.09 1.37
CA ASP A 213 20.96 -2.62 0.71
C ASP A 213 20.84 -1.14 0.34
N LEU A 214 19.66 -0.70 -0.10
CA LEU A 214 19.39 0.70 -0.39
C LEU A 214 19.57 1.58 0.84
N ILE A 215 18.93 1.24 1.97
CA ILE A 215 18.95 2.11 3.16
C ILE A 215 20.34 2.22 3.79
N ASN A 216 21.20 1.21 3.56
CA ASN A 216 22.59 1.18 4.01
C ASN A 216 23.59 1.72 2.96
N SER A 217 23.12 2.09 1.75
CA SER A 217 24.01 2.57 0.69
C SER A 217 24.51 3.99 0.96
N GLY A 218 25.79 4.23 0.64
CA GLY A 218 26.38 5.56 0.62
C GLY A 218 26.03 6.36 -0.65
N PRO A 219 26.56 7.60 -0.76
CA PRO A 219 26.53 8.38 -2.01
C PRO A 219 27.17 7.65 -3.18
N ASP A 220 26.65 7.89 -4.39
CA ASP A 220 27.17 7.31 -5.64
C ASP A 220 26.97 8.27 -6.83
N GLU A 221 27.19 7.77 -8.05
CA GLU A 221 27.03 8.55 -9.29
C GLU A 221 25.60 9.05 -9.53
N TYR A 222 24.58 8.45 -8.92
CA TYR A 222 23.19 8.87 -9.07
C TYR A 222 22.79 9.96 -8.07
N SER A 223 23.36 9.93 -6.85
CA SER A 223 22.99 10.87 -5.79
C SER A 223 24.09 11.03 -4.75
N GLU A 224 24.32 12.30 -4.32
CA GLU A 224 25.18 12.60 -3.18
C GLU A 224 24.53 12.27 -1.82
N LEU A 225 23.24 11.93 -1.80
CA LEU A 225 22.56 11.47 -0.60
C LEU A 225 22.87 10.01 -0.32
N ASP A 226 23.00 9.64 0.94
CA ASP A 226 22.93 8.23 1.33
C ASP A 226 21.54 7.65 1.07
N GLY A 227 21.42 6.32 1.13
CA GLY A 227 20.18 5.64 0.79
C GLY A 227 19.01 5.98 1.69
N LYS A 228 19.26 6.17 2.99
CA LYS A 228 18.24 6.55 3.97
C LYS A 228 17.69 7.94 3.69
N GLU A 229 18.57 8.91 3.43
CA GLU A 229 18.16 10.28 3.12
C GLU A 229 17.49 10.36 1.73
N LEU A 230 17.94 9.55 0.77
CA LEU A 230 17.32 9.46 -0.56
C LEU A 230 15.90 8.89 -0.47
N LEU A 231 15.69 7.81 0.30
CA LEU A 231 14.35 7.30 0.63
C LEU A 231 13.49 8.40 1.27
N ARG A 232 14.02 9.01 2.33
CA ARG A 232 13.32 10.06 3.07
C ARG A 232 12.87 11.20 2.17
N ARG A 233 13.69 11.60 1.22
CA ARG A 233 13.43 12.73 0.32
C ARG A 233 12.45 12.40 -0.79
N LYS A 234 12.54 11.20 -1.37
CA LYS A 234 11.86 10.87 -2.63
C LYS A 234 10.58 10.05 -2.45
N VAL A 235 10.53 9.24 -1.41
CA VAL A 235 9.41 8.32 -1.17
C VAL A 235 8.35 8.98 -0.31
N SER A 236 7.10 8.88 -0.74
CA SER A 236 5.94 9.34 0.02
C SER A 236 5.33 8.22 0.86
N HIS A 237 5.31 6.99 0.33
CA HIS A 237 4.65 5.85 0.96
C HIS A 237 5.35 4.54 0.59
N ILE A 238 5.42 3.63 1.53
CA ILE A 238 5.85 2.24 1.29
C ILE A 238 4.69 1.33 1.67
N TYR A 239 4.22 0.51 0.73
CA TYR A 239 3.28 -0.57 0.97
C TYR A 239 4.05 -1.88 1.04
N ILE A 240 3.88 -2.64 2.11
CA ILE A 240 4.68 -3.85 2.37
C ILE A 240 3.74 -5.04 2.56
N MET A 241 3.89 -6.09 1.71
CA MET A 241 3.34 -7.40 2.02
C MET A 241 4.12 -8.00 3.16
N GLY A 242 3.56 -7.98 4.35
CA GLY A 242 4.24 -8.53 5.52
C GLY A 242 3.61 -8.12 6.84
N GLY A 243 4.15 -8.72 7.88
CA GLY A 243 3.63 -8.59 9.23
C GLY A 243 2.52 -9.58 9.55
N LYS A 244 2.25 -9.70 10.84
CA LYS A 244 1.12 -10.40 11.45
C LYS A 244 0.72 -9.63 12.69
N PHE A 245 -0.54 -9.21 12.78
CA PHE A 245 -0.99 -8.32 13.84
C PHE A 245 -2.11 -8.91 14.70
N THR A 246 -2.77 -9.98 14.24
CA THR A 246 -3.84 -10.67 14.99
C THR A 246 -3.38 -12.00 15.59
N LYS A 247 -2.42 -12.69 14.94
CA LYS A 247 -1.80 -13.93 15.41
C LYS A 247 -0.30 -13.83 15.21
N ASN A 248 0.37 -13.25 16.16
CA ASN A 248 1.81 -12.96 16.12
C ASN A 248 2.69 -14.03 16.79
N ASP A 249 2.33 -15.30 16.64
CA ASP A 249 3.11 -16.45 17.15
C ASP A 249 4.43 -16.67 16.39
N LYS A 250 4.52 -16.16 15.17
CA LYS A 250 5.72 -16.20 14.32
C LYS A 250 5.69 -15.08 13.29
N ALA A 251 6.86 -14.64 12.84
CA ALA A 251 6.97 -13.68 11.75
C ALA A 251 6.38 -14.22 10.44
N CYS A 252 5.91 -13.33 9.57
CA CYS A 252 5.49 -13.67 8.21
C CYS A 252 6.68 -14.24 7.40
N TYR A 253 6.38 -14.87 6.27
CA TYR A 253 7.41 -15.52 5.45
C TYR A 253 8.46 -14.52 4.95
N ASN A 254 8.03 -13.40 4.38
CA ASN A 254 8.92 -12.39 3.81
C ASN A 254 9.92 -11.84 4.84
N PHE A 255 9.49 -11.60 6.07
CA PHE A 255 10.38 -11.05 7.09
C PHE A 255 11.32 -12.08 7.71
N ARG A 256 10.83 -13.32 7.98
CA ARG A 256 11.65 -14.32 8.67
C ARG A 256 12.69 -15.00 7.77
N THR A 257 12.51 -14.95 6.45
CA THR A 257 13.40 -15.62 5.49
C THR A 257 14.80 -15.01 5.54
N PHE A 258 14.89 -13.68 5.60
CA PHE A 258 16.12 -12.92 5.78
C PHE A 258 15.94 -11.95 6.95
N CYS A 259 15.80 -12.51 8.15
CA CYS A 259 15.34 -11.74 9.31
C CYS A 259 16.28 -10.60 9.70
N GLU A 260 17.59 -10.79 9.62
CA GLU A 260 18.56 -9.74 9.93
C GLU A 260 18.39 -8.52 9.02
N GLN A 261 18.28 -8.73 7.71
CA GLN A 261 18.10 -7.68 6.72
C GLN A 261 16.73 -7.02 6.84
N SER A 262 15.69 -7.82 7.06
CA SER A 262 14.34 -7.32 7.30
C SER A 262 14.28 -6.46 8.56
N TYR A 263 14.86 -6.93 9.66
CA TYR A 263 14.93 -6.18 10.91
C TYR A 263 15.66 -4.84 10.72
N ASN A 264 16.83 -4.87 10.07
CA ASN A 264 17.61 -3.66 9.84
C ASN A 264 16.83 -2.65 8.99
N PHE A 265 16.22 -3.06 7.89
CA PHE A 265 15.44 -2.15 7.06
C PHE A 265 14.24 -1.57 7.83
N LEU A 266 13.39 -2.44 8.39
CA LEU A 266 12.14 -2.06 9.04
C LEU A 266 12.34 -1.12 10.23
N THR A 267 13.42 -1.30 11.01
CA THR A 267 13.74 -0.44 12.14
C THR A 267 14.39 0.89 11.75
N ASN A 268 14.85 1.02 10.50
CA ASN A 268 15.53 2.20 9.99
C ASN A 268 14.70 3.02 8.99
N ILE A 269 13.47 2.62 8.67
CA ILE A 269 12.59 3.43 7.81
C ILE A 269 12.42 4.82 8.43
N PRO A 270 12.63 5.90 7.65
CA PRO A 270 12.40 7.26 8.15
C PRO A 270 10.95 7.48 8.57
N SER A 271 10.74 8.08 9.75
CA SER A 271 9.40 8.27 10.34
C SER A 271 8.50 9.27 9.60
N ASP A 272 9.04 10.00 8.63
CA ASP A 272 8.29 10.88 7.73
C ASP A 272 7.88 10.22 6.41
N ILE A 273 8.04 8.89 6.30
CA ILE A 273 7.50 8.05 5.23
C ILE A 273 6.34 7.25 5.82
N TYR A 274 5.17 7.34 5.21
CA TYR A 274 4.04 6.51 5.60
C TYR A 274 4.26 5.05 5.20
N VAL A 275 3.89 4.13 6.08
CA VAL A 275 3.99 2.68 5.82
C VAL A 275 2.63 2.03 6.01
N THR A 276 2.18 1.30 5.00
CA THR A 276 0.98 0.46 5.10
C THR A 276 1.37 -1.00 4.92
N PHE A 277 1.18 -1.80 5.96
CA PHE A 277 1.40 -3.24 5.90
C PHE A 277 0.15 -3.94 5.34
N SER A 278 0.35 -4.90 4.44
CA SER A 278 -0.65 -5.89 4.04
C SER A 278 -0.30 -7.21 4.74
N PRO A 279 -0.91 -7.49 5.91
CA PRO A 279 -0.51 -8.65 6.70
C PRO A 279 -0.99 -9.95 6.08
N SER A 280 -0.27 -11.05 6.38
CA SER A 280 -0.60 -12.38 5.86
C SER A 280 -2.05 -12.78 6.12
N GLU A 281 -2.58 -12.47 7.31
CA GLU A 281 -3.96 -12.83 7.70
C GLU A 281 -5.04 -12.12 6.87
N THR A 282 -4.73 -10.98 6.25
CA THR A 282 -5.67 -10.30 5.34
C THR A 282 -5.65 -10.96 3.97
N GLY A 283 -4.47 -11.26 3.43
CA GLY A 283 -4.32 -11.95 2.16
C GLY A 283 -4.83 -13.40 2.18
N ASP A 284 -4.72 -14.09 3.34
CA ASP A 284 -5.27 -15.44 3.55
C ASP A 284 -6.79 -15.53 3.31
N MET A 285 -7.49 -14.41 3.22
CA MET A 285 -8.93 -14.36 2.99
C MET A 285 -9.33 -14.26 1.52
N VAL A 286 -8.38 -14.08 0.60
CA VAL A 286 -8.63 -13.90 -0.84
C VAL A 286 -7.93 -15.00 -1.62
N GLU A 287 -8.68 -16.00 -2.07
CA GLU A 287 -8.18 -17.15 -2.81
C GLU A 287 -8.62 -17.10 -4.28
N TYR A 288 -7.68 -17.17 -5.23
CA TYR A 288 -7.95 -17.34 -6.65
C TYR A 288 -7.64 -18.77 -7.06
N ARG A 289 -8.65 -19.61 -7.08
CA ARG A 289 -8.50 -21.07 -7.28
C ARG A 289 -7.94 -21.40 -8.65
N PRO A 290 -7.07 -22.42 -8.76
CA PRO A 290 -6.44 -22.81 -10.01
C PRO A 290 -7.41 -23.09 -11.16
N GLU A 291 -8.50 -23.79 -10.89
CA GLU A 291 -9.51 -24.10 -11.91
C GLU A 291 -10.23 -22.85 -12.43
N VAL A 292 -10.38 -21.82 -11.59
CA VAL A 292 -10.98 -20.55 -11.99
C VAL A 292 -9.99 -19.73 -12.82
N VAL A 293 -8.71 -19.66 -12.42
CA VAL A 293 -7.65 -19.02 -13.20
C VAL A 293 -7.55 -19.63 -14.60
N LEU A 294 -7.50 -20.96 -14.69
CA LEU A 294 -7.40 -21.65 -15.98
C LEU A 294 -8.62 -21.44 -16.88
N ASN A 295 -9.81 -21.33 -16.28
CA ASN A 295 -11.03 -21.00 -17.01
C ASN A 295 -11.06 -19.56 -17.46
N ASP A 296 -10.73 -18.62 -16.61
CA ASP A 296 -10.73 -17.19 -16.91
C ASP A 296 -9.71 -16.82 -18.01
N LEU A 297 -8.62 -17.58 -18.14
CA LEU A 297 -7.59 -17.42 -19.16
C LEU A 297 -7.66 -18.50 -20.28
N ALA A 298 -8.81 -19.14 -20.47
CA ALA A 298 -8.95 -20.25 -21.44
C ALA A 298 -8.57 -19.84 -22.87
N ASP A 299 -8.89 -18.64 -23.26
CA ASP A 299 -8.63 -18.08 -24.60
C ASP A 299 -7.23 -17.48 -24.77
N GLU A 300 -6.41 -17.47 -23.70
CA GLU A 300 -5.05 -16.92 -23.68
C GLU A 300 -3.98 -18.03 -23.47
N PRO A 301 -3.77 -18.94 -24.42
CA PRO A 301 -2.92 -20.11 -24.22
C PRO A 301 -1.45 -19.79 -23.92
N ASN A 302 -0.97 -18.61 -24.30
CA ASN A 302 0.41 -18.13 -24.11
C ASN A 302 0.54 -17.17 -22.90
N ASN A 303 -0.51 -16.92 -22.15
CA ASN A 303 -0.46 -16.06 -20.98
C ASN A 303 0.47 -16.68 -19.91
N PRO A 304 1.48 -15.95 -19.41
CA PRO A 304 2.46 -16.48 -18.47
C PRO A 304 1.83 -17.03 -17.18
N ILE A 305 0.77 -16.39 -16.67
CA ILE A 305 0.03 -16.85 -15.49
C ILE A 305 -0.63 -18.20 -15.80
N ARG A 306 -1.36 -18.28 -16.92
CA ARG A 306 -2.02 -19.52 -17.37
C ARG A 306 -1.03 -20.67 -17.53
N LEU A 307 0.12 -20.40 -18.17
CA LEU A 307 1.16 -21.40 -18.37
C LEU A 307 1.74 -21.90 -17.04
N THR A 308 1.89 -21.02 -16.07
CA THR A 308 2.31 -21.40 -14.72
C THR A 308 1.29 -22.37 -14.10
N TYR A 309 0.01 -22.02 -14.10
CA TYR A 309 -1.03 -22.88 -13.53
C TYR A 309 -1.22 -24.20 -14.29
N ALA A 310 -1.04 -24.21 -15.61
CA ALA A 310 -1.20 -25.40 -16.43
C ALA A 310 -0.04 -26.40 -16.30
N ASN A 311 1.17 -25.94 -16.01
CA ASN A 311 2.38 -26.77 -16.02
C ASN A 311 2.95 -27.12 -14.65
N PHE A 312 2.53 -26.39 -13.61
CA PHE A 312 3.02 -26.59 -12.25
C PHE A 312 1.87 -26.95 -11.31
N ASN A 313 2.22 -27.68 -10.25
CA ASN A 313 1.23 -28.11 -9.28
C ASN A 313 0.79 -26.94 -8.37
N CYS A 314 -0.10 -26.09 -8.88
CA CYS A 314 -0.76 -25.02 -8.14
C CYS A 314 -2.04 -25.54 -7.44
N ASN A 315 -2.03 -26.80 -6.95
CA ASN A 315 -3.23 -27.47 -6.44
C ASN A 315 -3.72 -26.96 -5.09
N THR A 316 -2.89 -26.27 -4.34
CA THR A 316 -3.34 -25.52 -3.18
C THR A 316 -3.76 -24.15 -3.67
N GLY A 317 -5.01 -23.77 -3.43
CA GLY A 317 -5.52 -22.45 -3.81
C GLY A 317 -4.50 -21.35 -3.50
N GLN A 318 -4.34 -20.46 -4.44
CA GLN A 318 -3.36 -19.41 -4.30
C GLN A 318 -4.01 -18.22 -3.62
N MET A 319 -3.49 -17.86 -2.47
CA MET A 319 -3.89 -16.63 -1.77
C MET A 319 -3.27 -15.42 -2.45
N MET A 320 -4.01 -14.31 -2.51
CA MET A 320 -3.65 -13.13 -3.27
C MET A 320 -2.97 -12.07 -2.41
N TRP A 321 -1.95 -12.45 -1.61
CA TRP A 321 -1.29 -11.55 -0.66
C TRP A 321 -0.74 -10.29 -1.33
N ASP A 322 0.03 -10.45 -2.39
CA ASP A 322 0.74 -9.37 -3.07
C ASP A 322 -0.20 -8.48 -3.89
N ALA A 323 -1.23 -9.07 -4.47
CA ALA A 323 -2.26 -8.37 -5.22
C ALA A 323 -2.95 -7.28 -4.37
N LEU A 324 -3.17 -7.55 -3.07
CA LEU A 324 -3.81 -6.59 -2.16
C LEU A 324 -2.96 -5.32 -1.98
N VAL A 325 -1.64 -5.46 -1.97
CA VAL A 325 -0.70 -4.32 -1.89
C VAL A 325 -0.90 -3.40 -3.09
N VAL A 326 -0.90 -3.96 -4.30
CA VAL A 326 -1.05 -3.19 -5.54
C VAL A 326 -2.42 -2.51 -5.62
N ILE A 327 -3.49 -3.25 -5.31
CA ILE A 327 -4.85 -2.69 -5.30
C ILE A 327 -4.94 -1.50 -4.34
N ASN A 328 -4.44 -1.63 -3.11
CA ASN A 328 -4.50 -0.54 -2.14
C ASN A 328 -3.70 0.69 -2.59
N ALA A 329 -2.48 0.48 -3.07
CA ALA A 329 -1.61 1.57 -3.47
C ALA A 329 -2.17 2.40 -4.64
N ILE A 330 -2.88 1.75 -5.57
CA ILE A 330 -3.38 2.39 -6.80
C ILE A 330 -4.84 2.82 -6.67
N LYS A 331 -5.71 2.00 -6.08
CA LYS A 331 -7.15 2.30 -5.95
C LYS A 331 -7.47 3.06 -4.65
N GLY A 332 -6.50 3.17 -3.75
CA GLY A 332 -6.67 3.84 -2.46
C GLY A 332 -7.43 2.99 -1.43
N ASP A 333 -7.82 3.63 -0.37
CA ASP A 333 -8.31 2.98 0.85
C ASP A 333 -9.73 2.40 0.75
N GLY A 334 -10.51 2.79 -0.25
CA GLY A 334 -11.95 2.50 -0.33
C GLY A 334 -12.33 1.02 -0.31
N LEU A 335 -11.42 0.13 -0.69
CA LEU A 335 -11.64 -1.32 -0.73
C LEU A 335 -11.21 -2.05 0.56
N PHE A 336 -10.60 -1.35 1.53
CA PHE A 336 -10.01 -1.97 2.71
C PHE A 336 -10.49 -1.31 4.00
N GLY A 337 -10.41 -2.06 5.11
CA GLY A 337 -10.34 -1.52 6.44
C GLY A 337 -8.88 -1.28 6.86
N PHE A 338 -8.67 -0.47 7.89
CA PHE A 338 -7.31 -0.20 8.40
C PHE A 338 -7.31 -0.14 9.92
N SER A 339 -6.16 -0.48 10.50
CA SER A 339 -5.86 -0.07 11.87
C SER A 339 -5.85 1.46 11.98
N PRO A 340 -5.97 2.05 13.17
CA PRO A 340 -5.55 3.44 13.37
C PRO A 340 -4.07 3.58 12.95
N TRP A 341 -3.61 4.81 12.79
CA TRP A 341 -2.17 5.08 12.67
C TRP A 341 -1.45 4.70 13.96
N GLY A 342 -0.20 4.30 13.86
CA GLY A 342 0.60 3.85 14.98
C GLY A 342 2.03 3.55 14.60
N ASP A 343 2.71 2.80 15.47
CA ASP A 343 4.07 2.35 15.29
C ASP A 343 4.09 0.82 15.25
N VAL A 344 5.01 0.26 14.46
CA VAL A 344 5.25 -1.19 14.41
C VAL A 344 6.64 -1.44 15.00
N THR A 345 6.71 -2.34 15.96
CA THR A 345 7.96 -2.80 16.53
C THR A 345 8.24 -4.24 16.10
N TYR A 346 9.51 -4.60 16.09
CA TYR A 346 10.02 -5.88 15.62
C TYR A 346 10.95 -6.47 16.68
N ASP A 347 10.80 -7.75 16.96
CA ASP A 347 11.79 -8.47 17.79
C ASP A 347 12.92 -9.07 16.92
N GLU A 348 13.89 -9.71 17.57
CA GLU A 348 15.02 -10.37 16.90
C GLU A 348 14.63 -11.54 15.99
N LYS A 349 13.37 -11.98 16.05
CA LYS A 349 12.78 -13.02 15.17
C LYS A 349 11.88 -12.43 14.10
N CYS A 350 11.89 -11.11 13.94
CA CYS A 350 11.03 -10.34 13.04
C CYS A 350 9.52 -10.53 13.30
N ILE A 351 9.14 -10.87 14.54
CA ILE A 351 7.74 -10.86 14.96
C ILE A 351 7.30 -9.40 15.12
N THR A 352 6.18 -9.07 14.51
CA THR A 352 5.65 -7.70 14.49
C THR A 352 4.68 -7.46 15.64
N THR A 353 4.74 -6.27 16.23
CA THR A 353 3.76 -5.79 17.21
C THR A 353 3.33 -4.38 16.84
N PHE A 354 2.02 -4.14 16.78
CA PHE A 354 1.45 -2.83 16.49
C PHE A 354 1.06 -2.10 17.77
N LEU A 355 1.41 -0.81 17.86
CA LEU A 355 1.03 0.08 18.92
C LEU A 355 0.36 1.32 18.31
N ALA A 356 -0.94 1.51 18.58
CA ALA A 356 -1.66 2.69 18.11
C ALA A 356 -1.06 3.98 18.70
N SER A 357 -0.77 4.96 17.83
CA SER A 357 -0.18 6.25 18.21
C SER A 357 -0.68 7.32 17.24
N PRO A 358 -1.19 8.47 17.72
CA PRO A 358 -1.64 9.54 16.84
C PRO A 358 -0.52 10.13 15.95
N ASP A 359 0.71 10.06 16.41
CA ASP A 359 1.90 10.55 15.71
C ASP A 359 2.64 9.45 14.93
N GLY A 360 2.10 8.22 14.94
CA GLY A 360 2.67 7.08 14.25
C GLY A 360 2.54 7.19 12.73
N HIS A 361 3.47 6.57 12.00
CA HIS A 361 3.52 6.61 10.54
C HIS A 361 3.20 5.26 9.88
N CYS A 362 2.85 4.25 10.69
CA CYS A 362 2.51 2.91 10.24
C CYS A 362 1.02 2.62 10.43
N ARG A 363 0.46 1.82 9.53
CA ARG A 363 -0.85 1.19 9.69
C ARG A 363 -0.86 -0.16 8.99
N TYR A 364 -1.85 -0.99 9.24
CA TYR A 364 -2.02 -2.25 8.50
C TYR A 364 -3.43 -2.41 7.95
N GLN A 365 -3.51 -3.09 6.81
CA GLN A 365 -4.76 -3.44 6.15
C GLN A 365 -5.55 -4.47 6.94
N MET A 366 -6.86 -4.32 6.88
CA MET A 366 -7.83 -5.29 7.38
C MET A 366 -8.92 -5.49 6.31
N PRO A 367 -9.65 -6.60 6.34
CA PRO A 367 -10.86 -6.71 5.54
C PRO A 367 -11.86 -5.63 6.00
N ARG A 368 -12.65 -5.10 5.07
CA ARG A 368 -13.84 -4.33 5.48
C ARG A 368 -14.82 -5.22 6.23
N SER A 369 -15.66 -4.62 7.05
CA SER A 369 -16.62 -5.35 7.89
C SER A 369 -17.81 -5.95 7.14
N ASP A 370 -17.96 -5.68 5.85
CA ASP A 370 -19.03 -6.19 5.00
C ASP A 370 -18.78 -7.63 4.52
N ALA A 371 -19.84 -8.42 4.45
CA ALA A 371 -19.76 -9.86 4.18
C ALA A 371 -19.26 -10.25 2.77
N GLY A 372 -19.12 -9.30 1.85
CA GLY A 372 -18.70 -9.54 0.47
C GLY A 372 -17.27 -9.10 0.12
N TRP A 373 -16.51 -8.61 1.10
CA TRP A 373 -15.21 -7.97 0.85
C TRP A 373 -14.22 -8.83 0.06
N SER A 374 -14.01 -10.08 0.43
CA SER A 374 -13.07 -10.96 -0.27
C SER A 374 -13.49 -11.28 -1.70
N THR A 375 -14.80 -11.36 -1.94
CA THR A 375 -15.36 -11.53 -3.29
C THR A 375 -15.11 -10.28 -4.13
N GLU A 376 -15.34 -9.10 -3.59
CA GLU A 376 -15.10 -7.84 -4.30
C GLU A 376 -13.62 -7.66 -4.69
N ILE A 377 -12.70 -8.00 -3.79
CA ILE A 377 -11.27 -7.99 -4.10
C ILE A 377 -10.93 -9.01 -5.20
N LEU A 378 -11.43 -10.23 -5.08
CA LEU A 378 -11.21 -11.27 -6.10
C LEU A 378 -11.81 -10.87 -7.46
N ASP A 379 -12.99 -10.28 -7.47
CA ASP A 379 -13.62 -9.79 -8.71
C ASP A 379 -12.79 -8.67 -9.36
N GLU A 380 -12.17 -7.79 -8.59
CA GLU A 380 -11.24 -6.79 -9.13
C GLU A 380 -10.02 -7.46 -9.78
N ILE A 381 -9.41 -8.45 -9.11
CA ILE A 381 -8.27 -9.20 -9.67
C ILE A 381 -8.67 -9.93 -10.95
N ARG A 382 -9.81 -10.61 -10.96
CA ARG A 382 -10.33 -11.34 -12.13
C ARG A 382 -10.65 -10.42 -13.29
N ARG A 383 -11.29 -9.29 -13.01
CA ARG A 383 -11.61 -8.27 -14.02
C ARG A 383 -10.35 -7.78 -14.74
N MET A 384 -9.25 -7.54 -14.00
CA MET A 384 -7.99 -7.13 -14.58
C MET A 384 -7.29 -8.27 -15.33
N ASN A 385 -7.38 -9.48 -14.80
CA ASN A 385 -6.78 -10.67 -15.40
C ASN A 385 -7.43 -11.06 -16.74
N THR A 386 -8.72 -10.76 -16.92
CA THR A 386 -9.50 -11.07 -18.14
C THR A 386 -9.73 -9.83 -19.02
N MET A 387 -9.11 -8.70 -18.70
CA MET A 387 -9.21 -7.48 -19.49
C MET A 387 -8.51 -7.69 -20.84
N PRO A 388 -9.17 -7.47 -21.99
CA PRO A 388 -8.52 -7.59 -23.28
C PRO A 388 -7.39 -6.57 -23.44
N ASP A 389 -6.38 -6.97 -24.24
CA ASP A 389 -5.20 -6.15 -24.55
C ASP A 389 -5.56 -4.92 -25.44
#